data_53b5abff3801308796351f44af86f71a
#
_entry.id   53b5abff3801308796351f44af86f71a
#
_cell.length_a   1.000
_cell.length_b   1.000
_cell.length_c   1.000
_cell.angle_alpha   90.00
_cell.angle_beta   90.00
_cell.angle_gamma   90.00
#
_symmetry.space_group_name_H-M   'P 1'
#
loop_
_entity.id
_entity.type
_entity.pdbx_description
1 polymer ?
#
loop_
_entity_poly.entity_id
_entity_poly.type
_entity_poly.pdbx_seq_one_letter_code
_entity_poly.pdbx_strand_id
1 'polypeptide(L)'
;MRDVIMIPISNDEDLVIAADNSGGVGQKMFDYVKVDYETVAYYGLRVALSECLTVGAKPLAIVMQNLIGEEEWSHLQKGCQTLFSELKCEPIPITGSTESNFKMVQSAFAIMVIGKVRKADIKVRKTPSHAKFACIGKPLCGGEVIEKKHEIGPLPIIKKLLELPYVFEIVPIGSKGVQYEWKKLCEENKLDYCQITSTEIDITKSAGPATCFLISFHPDRTEDIAKAAGGHFFQLNTK
;
A
#
# COMPACT_ATOMS: atom_id res chain seq x y z
N MET A 1 13.22 6.20 2.55
CA MET A 1 12.59 5.75 3.82
C MET A 1 11.17 5.32 3.47
N ARG A 2 10.73 4.16 3.92
CA ARG A 2 9.33 3.71 3.76
C ARG A 2 8.40 4.71 4.44
N ASP A 3 7.15 4.79 3.99
CA ASP A 3 6.18 5.72 4.57
C ASP A 3 5.59 5.17 5.88
N VAL A 4 6.49 4.66 6.74
CA VAL A 4 6.19 4.17 8.10
C VAL A 4 7.16 4.75 9.11
N ILE A 5 6.72 4.82 10.36
CA ILE A 5 7.59 5.07 11.52
C ILE A 5 7.80 3.74 12.23
N MET A 6 9.06 3.40 12.54
CA MET A 6 9.43 2.27 13.37
C MET A 6 9.99 2.78 14.69
N ILE A 7 9.40 2.35 15.80
CA ILE A 7 9.75 2.79 17.15
C ILE A 7 10.20 1.55 17.95
N PRO A 8 11.45 1.47 18.42
CA PRO A 8 11.89 0.38 19.28
C PRO A 8 11.05 0.27 20.55
N ILE A 9 10.44 -0.89 20.80
CA ILE A 9 9.66 -1.18 22.01
C ILE A 9 10.34 -2.23 22.90
N SER A 10 11.29 -2.97 22.33
CA SER A 10 12.18 -3.87 23.07
C SER A 10 13.50 -4.03 22.32
N ASN A 11 14.40 -4.89 22.85
CA ASN A 11 15.63 -5.25 22.15
C ASN A 11 15.36 -5.94 20.81
N ASP A 12 14.25 -6.67 20.71
CA ASP A 12 13.96 -7.57 19.59
C ASP A 12 12.77 -7.11 18.71
N GLU A 13 11.94 -6.17 19.17
CA GLU A 13 10.73 -5.74 18.46
C GLU A 13 10.64 -4.21 18.30
N ASP A 14 10.10 -3.80 17.15
CA ASP A 14 9.73 -2.42 16.86
C ASP A 14 8.21 -2.32 16.68
N LEU A 15 7.62 -1.23 17.18
CA LEU A 15 6.27 -0.78 16.81
C LEU A 15 6.36 -0.16 15.42
N VAL A 16 5.37 -0.42 14.59
CA VAL A 16 5.25 0.15 13.24
C VAL A 16 3.97 0.95 13.15
N ILE A 17 4.07 2.19 12.67
CA ILE A 17 2.94 3.07 12.42
C ILE A 17 2.94 3.42 10.94
N ALA A 18 1.87 3.06 10.24
CA ALA A 18 1.59 3.43 8.85
C ALA A 18 0.31 4.25 8.81
N ALA A 19 0.24 5.28 7.98
CA ALA A 19 -0.93 6.15 7.89
C ALA A 19 -1.25 6.50 6.44
N ASP A 20 -2.54 6.70 6.18
CA ASP A 20 -3.04 7.24 4.92
C ASP A 20 -4.21 8.20 5.18
N ASN A 21 -4.51 9.03 4.20
CA ASN A 21 -5.65 9.94 4.25
C ASN A 21 -6.24 10.19 2.86
N SER A 22 -7.50 10.61 2.84
CA SER A 22 -8.16 11.12 1.65
C SER A 22 -8.96 12.38 1.97
N GLY A 23 -8.95 13.35 1.07
CA GLY A 23 -9.74 14.56 1.14
C GLY A 23 -10.43 14.82 -0.20
N GLY A 24 -11.71 15.24 -0.15
CA GLY A 24 -12.49 15.48 -1.36
C GLY A 24 -12.86 14.21 -2.14
N VAL A 25 -12.91 13.06 -1.46
CA VAL A 25 -13.31 11.76 -2.00
C VAL A 25 -14.46 11.21 -1.16
N GLY A 26 -15.62 11.01 -1.72
CA GLY A 26 -16.82 10.58 -1.00
C GLY A 26 -18.11 11.05 -1.64
N GLN A 27 -19.13 11.35 -0.82
CA GLN A 27 -20.48 11.67 -1.30
C GLN A 27 -20.90 13.12 -1.01
N LYS A 28 -20.07 13.95 -0.37
CA LYS A 28 -20.41 15.35 -0.07
C LYS A 28 -20.37 16.21 -1.33
N MET A 29 -21.09 17.35 -1.30
CA MET A 29 -21.35 18.19 -2.47
C MET A 29 -20.06 18.56 -3.22
N PHE A 30 -19.00 18.92 -2.52
CA PHE A 30 -17.77 19.41 -3.12
C PHE A 30 -16.65 18.36 -3.21
N ASP A 31 -16.99 17.06 -3.08
CA ASP A 31 -16.02 16.00 -3.35
C ASP A 31 -15.71 15.92 -4.86
N TYR A 32 -14.42 15.79 -5.17
CA TYR A 32 -13.93 15.69 -6.54
C TYR A 32 -14.15 14.29 -7.12
N VAL A 33 -14.03 13.25 -6.28
CA VAL A 33 -14.28 11.85 -6.67
C VAL A 33 -15.50 11.37 -5.92
N LYS A 34 -16.55 10.98 -6.65
CA LYS A 34 -17.82 10.53 -6.07
C LYS A 34 -17.81 9.02 -5.91
N VAL A 35 -17.70 8.57 -4.67
CA VAL A 35 -17.72 7.14 -4.28
C VAL A 35 -18.40 6.99 -2.91
N ASP A 36 -18.85 5.79 -2.58
CA ASP A 36 -19.36 5.46 -1.26
C ASP A 36 -18.22 5.43 -0.21
N TYR A 37 -18.58 5.56 1.06
CA TYR A 37 -17.60 5.60 2.15
C TYR A 37 -17.00 4.25 2.49
N GLU A 38 -17.63 3.14 2.09
CA GLU A 38 -17.03 1.81 2.14
C GLU A 38 -15.80 1.77 1.22
N THR A 39 -15.91 2.32 0.02
CA THR A 39 -14.79 2.46 -0.94
C THR A 39 -13.68 3.36 -0.39
N VAL A 40 -14.02 4.49 0.24
CA VAL A 40 -13.03 5.39 0.86
C VAL A 40 -12.22 4.65 1.92
N ALA A 41 -12.88 3.97 2.86
CA ALA A 41 -12.20 3.24 3.92
C ALA A 41 -11.42 2.03 3.41
N TYR A 42 -11.97 1.29 2.42
CA TYR A 42 -11.26 0.17 1.79
C TYR A 42 -9.91 0.61 1.22
N TYR A 43 -9.88 1.68 0.43
CA TYR A 43 -8.63 2.14 -0.18
C TYR A 43 -7.69 2.82 0.81
N GLY A 44 -8.19 3.58 1.78
CA GLY A 44 -7.35 4.13 2.83
C GLY A 44 -6.67 3.03 3.66
N LEU A 45 -7.44 2.01 4.08
CA LEU A 45 -6.87 0.87 4.80
C LEU A 45 -5.90 0.08 3.91
N ARG A 46 -6.21 -0.07 2.62
CA ARG A 46 -5.33 -0.74 1.66
C ARG A 46 -3.93 -0.12 1.66
N VAL A 47 -3.83 1.22 1.63
CA VAL A 47 -2.53 1.92 1.66
C VAL A 47 -1.81 1.65 2.98
N ALA A 48 -2.41 2.04 4.11
CA ALA A 48 -1.78 1.92 5.42
C ALA A 48 -1.42 0.47 5.78
N LEU A 49 -2.28 -0.49 5.42
CA LEU A 49 -2.02 -1.91 5.63
C LEU A 49 -0.88 -2.43 4.74
N SER A 50 -0.83 -2.00 3.48
CA SER A 50 0.27 -2.35 2.58
C SER A 50 1.62 -1.88 3.10
N GLU A 51 1.71 -0.63 3.54
CA GLU A 51 2.92 -0.07 4.14
C GLU A 51 3.36 -0.87 5.38
N CYS A 52 2.40 -1.23 6.25
CA CYS A 52 2.67 -2.04 7.43
C CYS A 52 3.17 -3.45 7.07
N LEU A 53 2.49 -4.15 6.15
CA LEU A 53 2.82 -5.52 5.77
C LEU A 53 4.16 -5.62 5.03
N THR A 54 4.45 -4.66 4.14
CA THR A 54 5.63 -4.73 3.27
C THR A 54 6.95 -4.46 4.00
N VAL A 55 6.91 -3.87 5.19
CA VAL A 55 8.08 -3.79 6.06
C VAL A 55 8.27 -5.02 6.95
N GLY A 56 7.38 -6.02 6.83
CA GLY A 56 7.41 -7.27 7.62
C GLY A 56 6.59 -7.22 8.91
N ALA A 57 5.83 -6.14 9.14
CA ALA A 57 5.07 -5.99 10.37
C ALA A 57 3.75 -6.78 10.36
N LYS A 58 3.35 -7.23 11.55
CA LYS A 58 2.02 -7.80 11.81
C LYS A 58 1.12 -6.68 12.32
N PRO A 59 0.01 -6.36 11.64
CA PRO A 59 -0.95 -5.37 12.10
C PRO A 59 -1.60 -5.79 13.42
N LEU A 60 -1.84 -4.82 14.32
CA LEU A 60 -2.40 -5.03 15.67
C LEU A 60 -3.67 -4.24 15.92
N ALA A 61 -3.74 -2.98 15.43
CA ALA A 61 -4.85 -2.09 15.64
C ALA A 61 -4.98 -1.09 14.47
N ILE A 62 -6.19 -0.58 14.30
CA ILE A 62 -6.52 0.46 13.32
C ILE A 62 -7.12 1.65 14.07
N VAL A 63 -6.67 2.85 13.70
CA VAL A 63 -7.19 4.11 14.22
C VAL A 63 -7.74 4.93 13.06
N MET A 64 -9.01 5.29 13.10
CA MET A 64 -9.68 6.10 12.08
C MET A 64 -9.93 7.53 12.60
N GLN A 65 -9.72 8.52 11.74
CA GLN A 65 -10.13 9.91 11.96
C GLN A 65 -11.22 10.24 10.95
N ASN A 66 -12.45 10.27 11.42
CA ASN A 66 -13.64 10.48 10.60
C ASN A 66 -14.09 11.94 10.68
N LEU A 67 -13.93 12.69 9.59
CA LEU A 67 -14.44 14.06 9.44
C LEU A 67 -15.64 14.10 8.48
N ILE A 68 -16.27 12.95 8.23
CA ILE A 68 -17.38 12.82 7.29
C ILE A 68 -18.72 13.06 8.00
N GLY A 69 -18.91 12.43 9.15
CA GLY A 69 -20.11 12.45 9.98
C GLY A 69 -20.27 11.14 10.75
N GLU A 70 -20.99 11.18 11.87
CA GLU A 70 -21.17 10.03 12.77
C GLU A 70 -21.94 8.89 12.08
N GLU A 71 -22.92 9.24 11.27
CA GLU A 71 -23.75 8.32 10.49
C GLU A 71 -22.95 7.43 9.55
N GLU A 72 -21.75 7.87 9.14
CA GLU A 72 -20.92 7.14 8.18
C GLU A 72 -19.92 6.16 8.82
N TRP A 73 -19.83 6.14 10.15
CA TRP A 73 -18.89 5.27 10.86
C TRP A 73 -19.07 3.79 10.49
N SER A 74 -20.30 3.32 10.40
CA SER A 74 -20.60 1.93 10.04
C SER A 74 -20.18 1.60 8.60
N HIS A 75 -20.32 2.52 7.66
CA HIS A 75 -19.88 2.35 6.28
C HIS A 75 -18.35 2.28 6.19
N LEU A 76 -17.65 3.12 6.94
CA LEU A 76 -16.19 3.07 7.03
C LEU A 76 -15.70 1.73 7.59
N GLN A 77 -16.32 1.23 8.66
CA GLN A 77 -16.00 -0.09 9.22
C GLN A 77 -16.25 -1.22 8.20
N LYS A 78 -17.33 -1.14 7.43
CA LYS A 78 -17.67 -2.15 6.42
C LYS A 78 -16.65 -2.18 5.29
N GLY A 79 -16.12 -1.02 4.86
CA GLY A 79 -15.00 -0.94 3.92
C GLY A 79 -13.76 -1.67 4.43
N CYS A 80 -13.42 -1.50 5.71
CA CYS A 80 -12.32 -2.23 6.34
C CYS A 80 -12.59 -3.76 6.37
N GLN A 81 -13.82 -4.18 6.71
CA GLN A 81 -14.22 -5.60 6.75
C GLN A 81 -14.14 -6.24 5.37
N THR A 82 -14.46 -5.51 4.30
CA THR A 82 -14.32 -5.97 2.93
C THR A 82 -12.87 -6.34 2.63
N LEU A 83 -11.91 -5.50 3.03
CA LEU A 83 -10.49 -5.79 2.84
C LEU A 83 -10.00 -6.99 3.66
N PHE A 84 -10.45 -7.15 4.93
CA PHE A 84 -10.12 -8.33 5.73
C PHE A 84 -10.64 -9.62 5.10
N SER A 85 -11.85 -9.58 4.53
CA SER A 85 -12.46 -10.72 3.83
C SER A 85 -11.66 -11.09 2.57
N GLU A 86 -11.21 -10.10 1.79
CA GLU A 86 -10.34 -10.31 0.63
C GLU A 86 -9.03 -10.98 1.02
N LEU A 87 -8.41 -10.52 2.11
CA LEU A 87 -7.15 -11.05 2.64
C LEU A 87 -7.30 -12.37 3.39
N LYS A 88 -8.53 -12.83 3.62
CA LYS A 88 -8.85 -14.02 4.44
C LYS A 88 -8.13 -13.97 5.80
N CYS A 89 -8.19 -12.83 6.45
CA CYS A 89 -7.59 -12.64 7.77
C CYS A 89 -8.66 -12.25 8.81
N GLU A 90 -8.36 -12.51 10.07
CA GLU A 90 -9.20 -12.08 11.18
C GLU A 90 -9.29 -10.55 11.23
N PRO A 91 -10.46 -10.00 11.57
CA PRO A 91 -10.63 -8.57 11.76
C PRO A 91 -9.68 -8.01 12.82
N ILE A 92 -9.10 -6.87 12.52
CA ILE A 92 -8.21 -6.15 13.43
C ILE A 92 -9.06 -5.16 14.23
N PRO A 93 -8.83 -4.97 15.54
CA PRO A 93 -9.57 -3.99 16.35
C PRO A 93 -9.47 -2.58 15.74
N ILE A 94 -10.63 -1.91 15.65
CA ILE A 94 -10.76 -0.58 15.09
C ILE A 94 -11.24 0.37 16.18
N THR A 95 -10.57 1.51 16.35
CA THR A 95 -10.99 2.65 17.16
C THR A 95 -10.80 3.94 16.37
N GLY A 96 -11.25 5.06 16.91
CA GLY A 96 -11.02 6.37 16.27
C GLY A 96 -11.89 7.45 16.86
N SER A 97 -11.96 8.55 16.13
CA SER A 97 -12.76 9.73 16.51
C SER A 97 -13.54 10.24 15.31
N THR A 98 -14.69 10.80 15.58
CA THR A 98 -15.55 11.47 14.57
C THR A 98 -15.67 12.95 14.91
N GLU A 99 -15.44 13.82 13.92
CA GLU A 99 -15.82 15.24 14.01
C GLU A 99 -17.34 15.35 13.90
N SER A 100 -17.98 15.72 14.99
CA SER A 100 -19.44 15.82 15.10
C SER A 100 -19.94 17.24 15.36
N ASN A 101 -19.03 18.20 15.64
CA ASN A 101 -19.41 19.58 15.98
C ASN A 101 -19.68 20.43 14.74
N PHE A 102 -18.95 20.20 13.65
CA PHE A 102 -19.01 21.03 12.45
C PHE A 102 -19.34 20.20 11.20
N LYS A 103 -20.32 20.67 10.44
CA LYS A 103 -20.71 20.04 9.18
C LYS A 103 -19.72 20.38 8.08
N MET A 104 -18.91 19.42 7.72
CA MET A 104 -17.96 19.53 6.61
C MET A 104 -18.67 19.49 5.26
N VAL A 105 -18.22 20.31 4.30
CA VAL A 105 -18.77 20.38 2.92
C VAL A 105 -18.03 19.49 1.94
N GLN A 106 -16.84 19.02 2.31
CA GLN A 106 -16.08 17.97 1.63
C GLN A 106 -15.81 16.83 2.60
N SER A 107 -15.66 15.63 2.04
CA SER A 107 -15.25 14.47 2.82
C SER A 107 -13.77 14.54 3.15
N ALA A 108 -13.43 14.20 4.41
CA ALA A 108 -12.06 13.98 4.82
C ALA A 108 -12.02 12.77 5.77
N PHE A 109 -11.04 11.90 5.54
CA PHE A 109 -10.87 10.67 6.29
C PHE A 109 -9.39 10.37 6.42
N ALA A 110 -8.97 9.89 7.58
CA ALA A 110 -7.61 9.39 7.76
C ALA A 110 -7.65 8.06 8.52
N ILE A 111 -6.68 7.22 8.26
CA ILE A 111 -6.58 5.89 8.86
C ILE A 111 -5.12 5.57 9.16
N MET A 112 -4.90 4.96 10.31
CA MET A 112 -3.59 4.48 10.73
C MET A 112 -3.67 2.99 11.05
N VAL A 113 -2.64 2.26 10.66
CA VAL A 113 -2.38 0.88 11.07
C VAL A 113 -1.22 0.89 12.04
N ILE A 114 -1.46 0.37 13.22
CA ILE A 114 -0.44 0.12 14.23
C ILE A 114 -0.08 -1.36 14.14
N GLY A 115 1.19 -1.67 13.94
CA GLY A 115 1.70 -3.03 13.84
C GLY A 115 2.95 -3.21 14.69
N LYS A 116 3.46 -4.43 14.70
CA LYS A 116 4.77 -4.74 15.29
C LYS A 116 5.57 -5.66 14.39
N VAL A 117 6.89 -5.56 14.47
CA VAL A 117 7.81 -6.39 13.71
C VAL A 117 8.99 -6.81 14.59
N ARG A 118 9.41 -8.07 14.48
CA ARG A 118 10.70 -8.46 15.05
C ARG A 118 11.82 -7.86 14.20
N LYS A 119 12.85 -7.32 14.81
CA LYS A 119 13.99 -6.71 14.08
C LYS A 119 14.62 -7.64 13.06
N ALA A 120 14.63 -8.95 13.34
CA ALA A 120 15.11 -9.99 12.42
C ALA A 120 14.22 -10.16 11.16
N ASP A 121 12.93 -9.81 11.27
CA ASP A 121 11.94 -10.00 10.19
C ASP A 121 11.72 -8.73 9.35
N ILE A 122 12.42 -7.64 9.65
CA ILE A 122 12.31 -6.38 8.90
C ILE A 122 12.72 -6.60 7.44
N LYS A 123 11.80 -6.25 6.53
CA LYS A 123 11.94 -6.39 5.07
C LYS A 123 12.26 -5.06 4.38
N VAL A 124 13.21 -4.32 4.91
CA VAL A 124 13.69 -3.05 4.37
C VAL A 124 15.20 -3.11 4.23
N ARG A 125 15.76 -2.57 3.15
CA ARG A 125 17.19 -2.61 2.82
C ARG A 125 17.71 -4.04 2.67
N LYS A 126 16.95 -4.86 1.95
CA LYS A 126 17.28 -6.28 1.69
C LYS A 126 17.58 -6.57 0.22
N THR A 127 17.48 -5.57 -0.67
CA THR A 127 17.66 -5.73 -2.11
C THR A 127 19.15 -5.77 -2.46
N PRO A 128 19.67 -6.92 -2.96
CA PRO A 128 21.06 -7.04 -3.41
C PRO A 128 21.26 -6.42 -4.80
N SER A 129 22.53 -6.16 -5.18
CA SER A 129 22.88 -5.54 -6.47
C SER A 129 22.50 -6.37 -7.70
N HIS A 130 22.35 -7.68 -7.55
CA HIS A 130 21.94 -8.56 -8.65
C HIS A 130 20.42 -8.74 -8.79
N ALA A 131 19.61 -8.04 -7.96
CA ALA A 131 18.17 -8.17 -8.00
C ALA A 131 17.57 -7.72 -9.34
N LYS A 132 16.49 -8.39 -9.77
CA LYS A 132 15.57 -7.90 -10.80
C LYS A 132 14.37 -7.21 -10.17
N PHE A 133 13.71 -6.40 -10.98
CA PHE A 133 12.59 -5.59 -10.56
C PHE A 133 11.37 -5.81 -11.43
N ALA A 134 10.20 -5.70 -10.82
CA ALA A 134 8.91 -5.66 -11.53
C ALA A 134 7.91 -4.78 -10.76
N CYS A 135 6.88 -4.35 -11.47
CA CYS A 135 5.70 -3.76 -10.88
C CYS A 135 4.56 -4.77 -10.89
N ILE A 136 3.82 -4.89 -9.77
CA ILE A 136 2.63 -5.72 -9.67
C ILE A 136 1.40 -4.82 -9.65
N GLY A 137 0.60 -4.88 -10.71
CA GLY A 137 -0.50 -3.94 -10.96
C GLY A 137 -0.06 -2.69 -11.72
N LYS A 138 -1.02 -1.86 -12.12
CA LYS A 138 -0.75 -0.62 -12.87
C LYS A 138 -0.94 0.63 -12.00
N PRO A 139 -0.18 1.71 -12.27
CA PRO A 139 -0.40 3.00 -11.62
C PRO A 139 -1.74 3.59 -12.07
N LEU A 140 -2.67 3.75 -11.13
CA LEU A 140 -3.98 4.34 -11.32
C LEU A 140 -4.25 5.38 -10.22
N CYS A 141 -5.00 6.44 -10.53
CA CYS A 141 -5.40 7.44 -9.55
C CYS A 141 -6.78 8.05 -9.87
N GLY A 142 -7.43 8.61 -8.85
CA GLY A 142 -8.75 9.23 -8.99
C GLY A 142 -9.81 8.25 -9.49
N GLY A 143 -10.64 8.66 -10.45
CA GLY A 143 -11.73 7.84 -11.00
C GLY A 143 -11.28 6.54 -11.66
N GLU A 144 -10.07 6.50 -12.23
CA GLU A 144 -9.53 5.29 -12.86
C GLU A 144 -9.41 4.10 -11.88
N VAL A 145 -9.23 4.37 -10.60
CA VAL A 145 -9.14 3.32 -9.55
C VAL A 145 -10.42 2.48 -9.52
N ILE A 146 -11.55 3.12 -9.77
CA ILE A 146 -12.86 2.45 -9.82
C ILE A 146 -13.09 1.80 -11.18
N GLU A 147 -12.84 2.54 -12.25
CA GLU A 147 -13.10 2.10 -13.64
C GLU A 147 -12.22 0.91 -14.04
N LYS A 148 -10.97 0.91 -13.59
CA LYS A 148 -9.95 -0.10 -13.94
C LYS A 148 -9.53 -0.97 -12.75
N LYS A 149 -10.47 -1.25 -11.84
CA LYS A 149 -10.21 -2.04 -10.62
C LYS A 149 -9.49 -3.36 -10.90
N HIS A 150 -9.73 -3.98 -12.04
CA HIS A 150 -9.09 -5.24 -12.45
C HIS A 150 -7.59 -5.10 -12.79
N GLU A 151 -7.07 -3.88 -12.98
CA GLU A 151 -5.65 -3.62 -13.24
C GLU A 151 -4.85 -3.34 -11.96
N ILE A 152 -5.52 -3.21 -10.81
CA ILE A 152 -4.88 -3.00 -9.51
C ILE A 152 -4.16 -4.27 -9.06
N GLY A 153 -2.95 -4.13 -8.52
CA GLY A 153 -2.21 -5.25 -7.93
C GLY A 153 -2.96 -5.83 -6.71
N PRO A 154 -3.48 -7.08 -6.76
CA PRO A 154 -4.30 -7.62 -5.67
C PRO A 154 -3.49 -7.84 -4.39
N LEU A 155 -3.98 -7.37 -3.24
CA LEU A 155 -3.29 -7.56 -1.95
C LEU A 155 -3.08 -9.03 -1.57
N PRO A 156 -3.98 -9.98 -1.88
CA PRO A 156 -3.71 -11.40 -1.65
C PRO A 156 -2.45 -11.91 -2.38
N ILE A 157 -2.18 -11.40 -3.59
CA ILE A 157 -0.95 -11.71 -4.34
C ILE A 157 0.25 -11.10 -3.61
N ILE A 158 0.17 -9.84 -3.19
CA ILE A 158 1.25 -9.17 -2.46
C ILE A 158 1.58 -9.91 -1.16
N LYS A 159 0.56 -10.31 -0.39
CA LYS A 159 0.73 -11.11 0.83
C LYS A 159 1.46 -12.43 0.54
N LYS A 160 1.07 -13.13 -0.53
CA LYS A 160 1.75 -14.36 -0.96
C LYS A 160 3.20 -14.11 -1.37
N LEU A 161 3.47 -13.04 -2.14
CA LEU A 161 4.83 -12.69 -2.56
C LEU A 161 5.74 -12.34 -1.37
N LEU A 162 5.20 -11.72 -0.32
CA LEU A 162 5.95 -11.42 0.91
C LEU A 162 6.46 -12.67 1.64
N GLU A 163 5.82 -13.82 1.44
CA GLU A 163 6.21 -15.10 2.06
C GLU A 163 7.32 -15.82 1.29
N LEU A 164 7.62 -15.40 0.05
CA LEU A 164 8.61 -16.06 -0.81
C LEU A 164 10.03 -15.62 -0.44
N PRO A 165 10.95 -16.58 -0.17
CA PRO A 165 12.30 -16.26 0.30
C PRO A 165 13.17 -15.57 -0.75
N TYR A 166 12.77 -15.61 -2.00
CA TYR A 166 13.45 -14.99 -3.13
C TYR A 166 12.86 -13.63 -3.55
N VAL A 167 11.87 -13.13 -2.82
CA VAL A 167 11.40 -11.74 -2.89
C VAL A 167 12.10 -10.97 -1.77
N PHE A 168 12.89 -9.99 -2.15
CA PHE A 168 13.72 -9.23 -1.20
C PHE A 168 12.95 -8.10 -0.56
N GLU A 169 12.32 -7.24 -1.38
CA GLU A 169 11.50 -6.13 -0.92
C GLU A 169 10.26 -5.94 -1.78
N ILE A 170 9.20 -5.44 -1.17
CA ILE A 170 8.00 -4.95 -1.85
C ILE A 170 7.74 -3.53 -1.36
N VAL A 171 7.46 -2.60 -2.29
CA VAL A 171 7.20 -1.18 -2.01
C VAL A 171 5.84 -0.81 -2.58
N PRO A 172 4.86 -0.41 -1.76
CA PRO A 172 3.65 0.21 -2.27
C PRO A 172 3.99 1.49 -3.03
N ILE A 173 3.34 1.72 -4.17
CA ILE A 173 3.59 2.91 -4.96
C ILE A 173 2.54 3.98 -4.62
N GLY A 174 3.04 5.14 -4.21
CA GLY A 174 2.23 6.30 -3.88
C GLY A 174 2.05 7.29 -5.04
N SER A 175 1.73 8.53 -4.69
CA SER A 175 1.41 9.61 -5.62
C SER A 175 2.57 10.05 -6.54
N LYS A 176 3.80 9.72 -6.18
CA LYS A 176 5.00 10.10 -6.95
C LYS A 176 5.38 9.08 -8.03
N GLY A 177 4.67 7.96 -8.11
CA GLY A 177 4.87 6.95 -9.16
C GLY A 177 6.02 5.98 -8.93
N VAL A 178 6.12 5.01 -9.83
CA VAL A 178 7.07 3.87 -9.75
C VAL A 178 8.51 4.34 -9.80
N GLN A 179 8.85 5.28 -10.68
CA GLN A 179 10.21 5.79 -10.86
C GLN A 179 10.78 6.42 -9.58
N TYR A 180 9.95 7.14 -8.85
CA TYR A 180 10.34 7.77 -7.59
C TYR A 180 10.65 6.72 -6.51
N GLU A 181 9.76 5.75 -6.31
CA GLU A 181 9.95 4.71 -5.30
C GLU A 181 11.10 3.76 -5.67
N TRP A 182 11.30 3.49 -6.96
CA TRP A 182 12.44 2.71 -7.43
C TRP A 182 13.78 3.42 -7.14
N LYS A 183 13.86 4.73 -7.43
CA LYS A 183 15.05 5.53 -7.10
C LYS A 183 15.34 5.48 -5.59
N LYS A 184 14.31 5.70 -4.76
CA LYS A 184 14.39 5.60 -3.30
C LYS A 184 14.89 4.22 -2.83
N LEU A 185 14.33 3.15 -3.39
CA LEU A 185 14.75 1.79 -3.09
C LEU A 185 16.23 1.57 -3.42
N CYS A 186 16.69 2.03 -4.58
CA CYS A 186 18.10 1.95 -4.98
C CYS A 186 19.02 2.70 -4.00
N GLU A 187 18.67 3.94 -3.67
CA GLU A 187 19.42 4.78 -2.71
C GLU A 187 19.53 4.09 -1.33
N GLU A 188 18.42 3.57 -0.81
CA GLU A 188 18.38 2.91 0.51
C GLU A 188 19.16 1.60 0.58
N ASN A 189 19.23 0.88 -0.54
CA ASN A 189 20.00 -0.36 -0.66
C ASN A 189 21.44 -0.14 -1.16
N LYS A 190 21.86 1.14 -1.37
CA LYS A 190 23.17 1.52 -1.89
C LYS A 190 23.48 0.82 -3.23
N LEU A 191 22.47 0.71 -4.07
CA LEU A 191 22.62 0.22 -5.43
C LEU A 191 23.06 1.35 -6.34
N ASP A 192 23.93 1.05 -7.30
CA ASP A 192 24.27 2.01 -8.35
C ASP A 192 22.99 2.40 -9.07
N TYR A 193 22.84 3.72 -9.27
CA TYR A 193 21.64 4.25 -9.92
C TYR A 193 21.62 3.82 -11.39
N CYS A 194 20.75 2.85 -11.69
CA CYS A 194 20.45 2.47 -13.05
C CYS A 194 19.20 3.23 -13.53
N GLN A 195 18.99 3.31 -14.80
CA GLN A 195 17.77 3.86 -15.39
C GLN A 195 16.80 2.71 -15.73
N ILE A 196 15.51 2.89 -15.46
CA ILE A 196 14.48 2.01 -16.02
C ILE A 196 14.43 2.30 -17.53
N THR A 197 14.81 1.32 -18.34
CA THR A 197 14.99 1.49 -19.79
C THR A 197 13.76 1.12 -20.59
N SER A 198 12.97 0.16 -20.12
CA SER A 198 11.70 -0.23 -20.75
C SER A 198 10.75 -0.87 -19.75
N THR A 199 9.47 -0.63 -19.94
CA THR A 199 8.36 -1.25 -19.25
C THR A 199 7.06 -0.98 -20.02
N GLU A 200 6.02 -1.74 -19.75
CA GLU A 200 4.69 -1.58 -20.34
C GLU A 200 3.79 -0.61 -19.55
N ILE A 201 4.29 -0.04 -18.46
CA ILE A 201 3.53 0.88 -17.60
C ILE A 201 4.14 2.28 -17.58
N ASP A 202 3.30 3.30 -17.32
CA ASP A 202 3.78 4.67 -17.08
C ASP A 202 4.36 4.77 -15.67
N ILE A 203 5.69 4.79 -15.60
CA ILE A 203 6.44 4.80 -14.33
C ILE A 203 6.39 6.14 -13.59
N THR A 204 5.93 7.20 -14.25
CA THR A 204 5.82 8.56 -13.68
C THR A 204 4.45 8.86 -13.12
N LYS A 205 3.45 8.08 -13.52
CA LYS A 205 2.06 8.25 -13.11
C LYS A 205 1.84 7.95 -11.64
N SER A 206 1.01 8.77 -11.00
CA SER A 206 0.54 8.52 -9.62
C SER A 206 -0.16 7.16 -9.52
N ALA A 207 0.10 6.45 -8.43
CA ALA A 207 -0.52 5.16 -8.11
C ALA A 207 -1.21 5.17 -6.73
N GLY A 208 -1.58 6.34 -6.25
CA GLY A 208 -2.41 6.44 -5.05
C GLY A 208 -3.87 6.09 -5.36
N PRO A 209 -4.49 5.14 -4.65
CA PRO A 209 -4.14 4.56 -3.35
C PRO A 209 -3.44 3.17 -3.42
N ALA A 210 -2.14 3.13 -3.57
CA ALA A 210 -1.32 1.90 -3.63
C ALA A 210 -1.86 0.88 -4.65
N THR A 211 -2.16 1.36 -5.87
CA THR A 211 -2.74 0.52 -6.93
C THR A 211 -1.74 -0.45 -7.54
N CYS A 212 -0.45 -0.18 -7.38
CA CYS A 212 0.61 -1.10 -7.78
C CYS A 212 1.75 -1.14 -6.76
N PHE A 213 2.62 -2.12 -6.91
CA PHE A 213 3.72 -2.42 -5.99
C PHE A 213 5.00 -2.67 -6.77
N LEU A 214 6.07 -1.98 -6.41
CA LEU A 214 7.41 -2.30 -6.88
C LEU A 214 7.93 -3.51 -6.09
N ILE A 215 8.48 -4.50 -6.76
CA ILE A 215 9.12 -5.65 -6.13
C ILE A 215 10.55 -5.83 -6.61
N SER A 216 11.43 -6.25 -5.70
CA SER A 216 12.77 -6.73 -6.01
C SER A 216 12.88 -8.22 -5.67
N PHE A 217 13.50 -9.01 -6.56
CA PHE A 217 13.53 -10.46 -6.42
C PHE A 217 14.76 -11.09 -7.11
N HIS A 218 15.01 -12.38 -6.81
CA HIS A 218 16.13 -13.10 -7.38
C HIS A 218 15.96 -13.33 -8.90
N PRO A 219 16.96 -13.06 -9.75
CA PRO A 219 16.88 -13.11 -11.21
C PRO A 219 16.32 -14.43 -11.76
N ASP A 220 16.74 -15.57 -11.18
CA ASP A 220 16.35 -16.91 -11.62
C ASP A 220 14.88 -17.25 -11.28
N ARG A 221 14.16 -16.36 -10.63
CA ARG A 221 12.77 -16.54 -10.18
C ARG A 221 11.76 -15.65 -10.90
N THR A 222 12.17 -15.08 -12.03
CA THR A 222 11.29 -14.18 -12.82
C THR A 222 10.00 -14.91 -13.24
N GLU A 223 10.09 -16.14 -13.74
CA GLU A 223 8.93 -16.94 -14.16
C GLU A 223 8.01 -17.31 -13.00
N ASP A 224 8.59 -17.66 -11.83
CA ASP A 224 7.82 -17.98 -10.62
C ASP A 224 7.02 -16.77 -10.14
N ILE A 225 7.64 -15.58 -10.14
CA ILE A 225 6.99 -14.33 -9.78
C ILE A 225 5.90 -13.97 -10.78
N ALA A 226 6.21 -14.03 -12.08
CA ALA A 226 5.23 -13.74 -13.14
C ALA A 226 4.02 -14.68 -13.05
N LYS A 227 4.24 -15.99 -12.82
CA LYS A 227 3.16 -16.96 -12.60
C LYS A 227 2.34 -16.66 -11.36
N ALA A 228 2.99 -16.27 -10.25
CA ALA A 228 2.29 -15.94 -9.00
C ALA A 228 1.45 -14.66 -9.12
N ALA A 229 1.93 -13.66 -9.87
CA ALA A 229 1.27 -12.38 -10.09
C ALA A 229 0.24 -12.42 -11.24
N GLY A 230 0.32 -13.41 -12.14
CA GLY A 230 -0.56 -13.52 -13.30
C GLY A 230 -0.50 -12.28 -14.20
N GLY A 231 -1.65 -11.84 -14.71
CA GLY A 231 -1.75 -10.67 -15.60
C GLY A 231 -1.37 -9.32 -14.96
N HIS A 232 -0.99 -9.30 -13.68
CA HIS A 232 -0.56 -8.09 -12.98
C HIS A 232 0.96 -7.89 -12.98
N PHE A 233 1.75 -8.76 -13.60
CA PHE A 233 3.21 -8.69 -13.63
C PHE A 233 3.69 -7.79 -14.79
N PHE A 234 4.45 -6.74 -14.47
CA PHE A 234 5.09 -5.84 -15.43
C PHE A 234 6.57 -5.74 -15.12
N GLN A 235 7.42 -6.35 -15.94
CA GLN A 235 8.85 -6.33 -15.74
C GLN A 235 9.43 -4.91 -15.91
N LEU A 236 10.36 -4.54 -15.03
CA LEU A 236 11.14 -3.31 -15.15
C LEU A 236 12.56 -3.68 -15.62
N ASN A 237 12.88 -3.32 -16.86
CA ASN A 237 14.23 -3.50 -17.36
C ASN A 237 15.10 -2.31 -16.95
N THR A 238 16.25 -2.58 -16.37
CA THR A 238 17.17 -1.57 -15.83
C THR A 238 18.54 -1.70 -16.48
N LYS A 239 19.26 -0.57 -16.58
CA LYS A 239 20.68 -0.48 -16.99
C LYS A 239 21.46 0.22 -15.91
#